data_185d7cb489556cc013295c1e1848db69
#
_entry.id   185d7cb489556cc013295c1e1848db69
#
_cell.length_a   1.000
_cell.length_b   1.000
_cell.length_c   1.000
_cell.angle_alpha   90.00
_cell.angle_beta   90.00
_cell.angle_gamma   90.00
#
_symmetry.space_group_name_H-M   'P 1'
#
loop_
_entity.id
_entity.type
_entity.pdbx_description
1 polymer ?
#
loop_
_entity_poly.entity_id
_entity_poly.type
_entity_poly.pdbx_seq_one_letter_code
_entity_poly.pdbx_strand_id
1 'polypeptide(L)'
;KTYVGVNELVPRYFEEQWSRADLARHLEKYYSPVRAEMIAITETTRAKVEGERAAVAEINQRGVILVPTWMTQEDERVCPICGPRHKQRITVDYPPAHPRCRCYVDYDYPKEGN
;
A
#
# COMPACT_ATOMS: atom_id res chain seq x y z
N LYS A 1 2.81 13.40 -8.55
CA LYS A 1 3.84 14.20 -7.92
C LYS A 1 5.02 13.34 -7.52
N THR A 2 6.22 13.75 -7.90
CA THR A 2 7.44 13.01 -7.60
C THR A 2 8.16 13.64 -6.42
N TYR A 3 8.47 12.82 -5.42
CA TYR A 3 9.31 13.23 -4.30
C TYR A 3 10.78 13.08 -4.68
N VAL A 4 11.62 13.98 -4.17
CA VAL A 4 13.07 13.87 -4.36
C VAL A 4 13.56 12.55 -3.74
N GLY A 5 14.29 11.78 -4.52
CA GLY A 5 14.89 10.52 -4.06
C GLY A 5 13.95 9.32 -4.03
N VAL A 6 12.64 9.52 -4.11
CA VAL A 6 11.69 8.40 -4.01
C VAL A 6 11.83 7.44 -5.19
N ASN A 7 11.91 7.96 -6.40
CA ASN A 7 12.03 7.11 -7.60
C ASN A 7 13.31 6.28 -7.62
N GLU A 8 14.32 6.71 -6.90
CA GLU A 8 15.59 6.00 -6.81
C GLU A 8 15.62 5.02 -5.64
N LEU A 9 15.09 5.45 -4.50
CA LEU A 9 15.23 4.69 -3.25
C LEU A 9 14.18 3.58 -3.07
N VAL A 10 12.96 3.77 -3.57
CA VAL A 10 11.93 2.73 -3.43
C VAL A 10 12.31 1.44 -4.17
N PRO A 11 12.80 1.49 -5.42
CA PRO A 11 13.30 0.26 -6.06
C PRO A 11 14.41 -0.40 -5.27
N ARG A 12 15.33 0.36 -4.69
CA ARG A 12 16.41 -0.20 -3.87
C ARG A 12 15.89 -0.84 -2.60
N TYR A 13 14.84 -0.30 -2.02
CA TYR A 13 14.18 -0.88 -0.86
C TYR A 13 13.78 -2.35 -1.16
N PHE A 14 13.23 -2.61 -2.32
CA PHE A 14 12.84 -3.97 -2.71
C PHE A 14 14.03 -4.84 -3.09
N GLU A 15 14.96 -4.31 -3.87
CA GLU A 15 16.11 -5.07 -4.35
C GLU A 15 17.05 -5.49 -3.22
N GLU A 16 17.27 -4.59 -2.26
CA GLU A 16 18.19 -4.82 -1.15
C GLU A 16 17.49 -5.32 0.11
N GLN A 17 16.18 -5.54 0.03
CA GLN A 17 15.36 -6.02 1.13
C GLN A 17 15.49 -5.18 2.40
N TRP A 18 15.47 -3.87 2.24
CA TRP A 18 15.50 -2.94 3.36
C TRP A 18 14.23 -3.05 4.18
N SER A 19 14.33 -2.75 5.48
CA SER A 19 13.14 -2.50 6.28
C SER A 19 12.59 -1.11 5.93
N ARG A 20 11.34 -0.86 6.30
CA ARG A 20 10.75 0.48 6.10
C ARG A 20 11.55 1.54 6.86
N ALA A 21 12.07 1.20 8.04
CA ALA A 21 12.92 2.11 8.80
C ALA A 21 14.20 2.46 8.05
N ASP A 22 14.78 1.47 7.34
CA ASP A 22 15.96 1.71 6.51
C ASP A 22 15.66 2.67 5.37
N LEU A 23 14.51 2.50 4.70
CA LEU A 23 14.09 3.40 3.65
C LEU A 23 13.93 4.83 4.20
N ALA A 24 13.29 4.98 5.35
CA ALA A 24 13.13 6.28 5.98
C ALA A 24 14.48 6.93 6.26
N ARG A 25 15.46 6.17 6.76
CA ARG A 25 16.79 6.70 7.01
C ARG A 25 17.47 7.21 5.76
N HIS A 26 17.36 6.51 4.65
CA HIS A 26 17.91 6.96 3.37
C HIS A 26 17.21 8.24 2.88
N LEU A 27 15.91 8.35 3.12
CA LEU A 27 15.15 9.54 2.75
C LEU A 27 15.50 10.76 3.59
N GLU A 28 16.08 10.57 4.79
CA GLU A 28 16.50 11.68 5.64
C GLU A 28 17.61 12.55 5.04
N LYS A 29 18.22 12.10 3.95
CA LYS A 29 19.15 12.93 3.19
C LYS A 29 18.44 14.12 2.51
N TYR A 30 17.14 14.01 2.29
CA TYR A 30 16.34 14.97 1.55
C TYR A 30 15.23 15.60 2.35
N TYR A 31 14.80 14.97 3.43
CA TYR A 31 13.62 15.35 4.20
C TYR A 31 13.90 15.27 5.70
N SER A 32 13.08 15.98 6.49
CA SER A 32 13.13 15.81 7.95
C SER A 32 12.79 14.36 8.33
N PRO A 33 13.21 13.89 9.51
CA PRO A 33 12.89 12.52 9.94
C PRO A 33 11.39 12.20 9.92
N VAL A 34 10.55 13.13 10.35
CA VAL A 34 9.10 12.95 10.36
C VAL A 34 8.56 12.79 8.95
N ARG A 35 9.00 13.64 8.03
CA ARG A 35 8.55 13.58 6.64
C ARG A 35 9.10 12.35 5.93
N ALA A 36 10.34 11.97 6.20
CA ALA A 36 10.94 10.76 5.63
C ALA A 36 10.17 9.52 6.04
N GLU A 37 9.76 9.43 7.31
CA GLU A 37 8.94 8.32 7.77
C GLU A 37 7.58 8.30 7.09
N MET A 38 6.93 9.46 6.95
CA MET A 38 5.64 9.56 6.28
C MET A 38 5.74 9.07 4.83
N ILE A 39 6.77 9.50 4.11
CA ILE A 39 6.98 9.08 2.73
C ILE A 39 7.24 7.58 2.65
N ALA A 40 8.08 7.05 3.55
CA ALA A 40 8.39 5.63 3.56
C ALA A 40 7.12 4.78 3.75
N ILE A 41 6.28 5.12 4.73
CA ILE A 41 5.03 4.40 4.97
C ILE A 41 4.11 4.47 3.74
N THR A 42 3.91 5.66 3.21
CA THR A 42 2.99 5.88 2.09
C THR A 42 3.44 5.13 0.84
N GLU A 43 4.72 5.25 0.49
CA GLU A 43 5.22 4.67 -0.76
C GLU A 43 5.40 3.15 -0.68
N THR A 44 5.73 2.60 0.49
CA THR A 44 5.78 1.15 0.62
C THR A 44 4.39 0.54 0.56
N THR A 45 3.38 1.20 1.14
CA THR A 45 1.98 0.77 1.01
C THR A 45 1.55 0.80 -0.46
N ARG A 46 1.84 1.89 -1.16
CA ARG A 46 1.47 2.05 -2.57
C ARG A 46 2.11 0.97 -3.43
N ALA A 47 3.40 0.76 -3.28
CA ALA A 47 4.14 -0.20 -4.09
C ALA A 47 3.65 -1.63 -3.85
N LYS A 48 3.37 -1.98 -2.60
CA LYS A 48 2.83 -3.30 -2.27
C LYS A 48 1.47 -3.51 -2.93
N VAL A 49 0.58 -2.53 -2.80
CA VAL A 49 -0.76 -2.62 -3.36
C VAL A 49 -0.72 -2.72 -4.90
N GLU A 50 0.10 -1.89 -5.55
CA GLU A 50 0.22 -1.93 -7.00
C GLU A 50 0.82 -3.23 -7.51
N GLY A 51 1.81 -3.77 -6.81
CA GLY A 51 2.40 -5.06 -7.16
C GLY A 51 1.39 -6.19 -7.05
N GLU A 52 0.59 -6.21 -5.99
CA GLU A 52 -0.46 -7.20 -5.81
C GLU A 52 -1.55 -7.07 -6.88
N ARG A 53 -1.93 -5.85 -7.22
CA ARG A 53 -2.92 -5.63 -8.27
C ARG A 53 -2.45 -6.19 -9.62
N ALA A 54 -1.20 -5.96 -9.96
CA ALA A 54 -0.64 -6.47 -11.21
C ALA A 54 -0.65 -8.01 -11.23
N ALA A 55 -0.26 -8.64 -10.13
CA ALA A 55 -0.27 -10.09 -10.02
C ALA A 55 -1.68 -10.66 -10.12
N VAL A 56 -2.64 -10.02 -9.43
CA VAL A 56 -4.04 -10.47 -9.46
C VAL A 56 -4.64 -10.30 -10.86
N ALA A 57 -4.31 -9.20 -11.56
CA ALA A 57 -4.80 -9.00 -12.93
C ALA A 57 -4.37 -10.15 -13.84
N GLU A 58 -3.13 -10.60 -13.69
CA GLU A 58 -2.63 -11.72 -14.45
C GLU A 58 -3.35 -13.03 -14.10
N ILE A 59 -3.58 -13.27 -12.82
CA ILE A 59 -4.34 -14.43 -12.36
C ILE A 59 -5.76 -14.41 -12.91
N ASN A 60 -6.41 -13.24 -12.88
CA ASN A 60 -7.77 -13.08 -13.40
C ASN A 60 -7.85 -13.40 -14.89
N GLN A 61 -6.81 -13.03 -15.65
CA GLN A 61 -6.76 -13.33 -17.09
C GLN A 61 -6.71 -14.83 -17.38
N ARG A 62 -6.25 -15.61 -16.41
CA ARG A 62 -6.18 -17.07 -16.54
C ARG A 62 -7.45 -17.77 -16.07
N GLY A 63 -8.49 -17.01 -15.75
CA GLY A 63 -9.80 -17.56 -15.39
C GLY A 63 -10.08 -17.67 -13.90
N VAL A 64 -9.12 -17.34 -13.05
CA VAL A 64 -9.32 -17.34 -11.61
C VAL A 64 -9.65 -15.91 -11.17
N ILE A 65 -10.91 -15.68 -10.81
CA ILE A 65 -11.36 -14.34 -10.43
C ILE A 65 -11.20 -14.12 -8.93
N LEU A 66 -10.47 -13.08 -8.59
CA LEU A 66 -10.26 -12.66 -7.21
C LEU A 66 -10.82 -11.25 -7.01
N VAL A 67 -11.45 -11.01 -5.88
CA VAL A 67 -12.05 -9.70 -5.57
C VAL A 67 -11.30 -9.05 -4.41
N PRO A 68 -11.04 -7.73 -4.51
CA PRO A 68 -10.31 -7.01 -3.48
C PRO A 68 -11.22 -6.49 -2.38
N THR A 69 -10.75 -6.55 -1.14
CA THR A 69 -11.43 -6.01 0.03
C THR A 69 -10.45 -5.12 0.78
N TRP A 70 -10.91 -3.94 1.20
CA TRP A 70 -10.10 -2.99 1.97
C TRP A 70 -9.95 -3.48 3.40
N MET A 71 -8.72 -3.60 3.87
CA MET A 71 -8.43 -4.03 5.24
C MET A 71 -7.61 -2.99 5.95
N THR A 72 -8.02 -2.62 7.14
CA THR A 72 -7.25 -1.71 8.00
C THR A 72 -6.45 -2.52 9.01
N GLN A 73 -5.47 -1.87 9.65
CA GLN A 73 -4.69 -2.51 10.70
C GLN A 73 -5.49 -2.69 12.00
N GLU A 74 -6.69 -2.10 12.08
CA GLU A 74 -7.57 -2.20 13.24
C GLU A 74 -6.91 -1.79 14.57
N ASP A 75 -6.03 -0.81 14.52
CA ASP A 75 -5.39 -0.27 15.71
C ASP A 75 -5.79 1.19 15.90
N GLU A 76 -5.27 1.80 16.97
CA GLU A 76 -5.57 3.18 17.31
C GLU A 76 -5.11 4.21 16.29
N ARG A 77 -4.31 3.79 15.31
CA ARG A 77 -3.81 4.67 14.25
C ARG A 77 -4.70 4.66 13.01
N VAL A 78 -5.78 3.88 13.02
CA VAL A 78 -6.72 3.88 11.90
C VAL A 78 -7.48 5.19 11.91
N CYS A 79 -7.40 5.91 10.78
CA CYS A 79 -8.02 7.23 10.68
C CYS A 79 -9.51 7.14 10.32
N PRO A 80 -10.27 8.25 10.50
CA PRO A 80 -11.69 8.27 10.13
C PRO A 80 -11.97 8.01 8.63
N ILE A 81 -10.98 8.21 7.77
CA ILE A 81 -11.14 7.95 6.34
C ILE A 81 -11.06 6.46 6.06
N CYS A 82 -10.10 5.76 6.68
CA CYS A 82 -9.87 4.34 6.43
C CYS A 82 -10.80 3.42 7.23
N GLY A 83 -11.14 3.80 8.47
CA GLY A 83 -11.95 2.97 9.34
C GLY A 83 -13.24 2.47 8.70
N PRO A 84 -14.07 3.37 8.11
CA PRO A 84 -15.32 2.95 7.47
C PRO A 84 -15.14 2.04 6.26
N ARG A 85 -13.96 1.99 5.68
CA ARG A 85 -13.67 1.16 4.51
C ARG A 85 -13.30 -0.27 4.88
N HIS A 86 -13.07 -0.54 6.16
CA HIS A 86 -12.67 -1.87 6.62
C HIS A 86 -13.69 -2.92 6.20
N LYS A 87 -13.21 -3.99 5.59
CA LYS A 87 -14.01 -5.11 5.05
C LYS A 87 -14.96 -4.72 3.92
N GLN A 88 -14.79 -3.54 3.32
CA GLN A 88 -15.59 -3.13 2.18
C GLN A 88 -14.90 -3.54 0.88
N ARG A 89 -15.68 -3.99 -0.09
CA ARG A 89 -15.14 -4.32 -1.41
C ARG A 89 -14.60 -3.06 -2.07
N ILE A 90 -13.42 -3.17 -2.65
CA ILE A 90 -12.81 -2.06 -3.37
C ILE A 90 -13.37 -2.03 -4.79
N THR A 91 -13.90 -0.88 -5.19
CA THR A 91 -14.45 -0.69 -6.53
C THR A 91 -13.67 0.32 -7.35
N VAL A 92 -13.10 1.33 -6.70
CA VAL A 92 -12.41 2.43 -7.39
C VAL A 92 -11.03 2.68 -6.80
N ASP A 93 -10.98 3.14 -5.56
CA ASP A 93 -9.74 3.59 -4.94
C ASP A 93 -9.09 2.52 -4.08
N TYR A 94 -7.81 2.28 -4.32
CA TYR A 94 -7.00 1.35 -3.53
C TYR A 94 -6.14 2.11 -2.51
N PRO A 95 -5.68 1.46 -1.42
CA PRO A 95 -4.73 2.10 -0.52
C PRO A 95 -3.46 2.51 -1.26
N PRO A 96 -2.76 3.57 -0.88
CA PRO A 96 -3.03 4.41 0.29
C PRO A 96 -4.07 5.47 0.00
N ALA A 97 -4.96 5.75 0.95
CA ALA A 97 -5.97 6.79 0.84
C ALA A 97 -5.43 8.16 1.25
N HIS A 98 -4.35 8.19 2.02
CA HIS A 98 -3.75 9.40 2.57
C HIS A 98 -2.32 9.11 2.98
N PRO A 99 -1.51 10.14 3.28
CA PRO A 99 -0.16 9.92 3.82
C PRO A 99 -0.20 9.05 5.08
N ARG A 100 0.79 8.18 5.24
CA ARG A 100 0.89 7.23 6.35
C ARG A 100 -0.18 6.14 6.39
N CYS A 101 -0.90 5.96 5.28
CA CYS A 101 -1.88 4.89 5.19
C CYS A 101 -1.18 3.53 5.28
N ARG A 102 -1.61 2.70 6.23
CA ARG A 102 -1.07 1.36 6.44
C ARG A 102 -2.09 0.26 6.11
N CYS A 103 -3.14 0.63 5.40
CA CYS A 103 -4.15 -0.32 4.98
C CYS A 103 -3.59 -1.28 3.94
N TYR A 104 -4.24 -2.41 3.80
CA TYR A 104 -3.84 -3.41 2.82
C TYR A 104 -5.07 -3.97 2.12
N VAL A 105 -4.85 -4.79 1.11
CA VAL A 105 -5.93 -5.38 0.33
C VAL A 105 -5.91 -6.89 0.56
N ASP A 106 -7.07 -7.44 0.87
CA ASP A 106 -7.26 -8.88 0.96
C ASP A 106 -8.00 -9.33 -0.30
N TYR A 107 -7.50 -10.39 -0.94
CA TYR A 107 -8.10 -10.93 -2.15
C TYR A 107 -8.73 -12.28 -1.86
N ASP A 108 -9.95 -12.47 -2.32
CA ASP A 108 -10.67 -13.72 -2.10
C ASP A 108 -11.54 -14.01 -3.30
N TYR A 109 -12.07 -15.22 -3.35
CA TYR A 109 -13.01 -15.59 -4.39
C TYR A 109 -14.34 -14.88 -4.19
N PRO A 110 -15.06 -14.56 -5.28
CA PRO A 110 -16.39 -13.99 -5.15
C PRO A 110 -17.28 -14.93 -4.34
N LYS A 111 -18.01 -14.36 -3.38
CA LYS A 111 -18.96 -15.12 -2.60
C LYS A 111 -20.24 -15.30 -3.41
N GLU A 112 -20.79 -16.50 -3.35
CA GLU A 112 -22.04 -16.82 -4.03
C GLU A 112 -23.15 -15.92 -3.49
N GLY A 113 -23.92 -15.31 -4.40
CA GLY A 113 -24.99 -14.42 -4.03
C GLY A 113 -24.59 -12.96 -3.82
N ASN A 114 -23.35 -12.61 -4.01
CA ASN A 114 -22.86 -11.23 -3.85
C ASN A 114 -22.61 -10.56 -5.20
#